data_80c92cecee629151854bb8a1d6b2b393
#
_entry.id   80c92cecee629151854bb8a1d6b2b393
#
_cell.length_a   1.000
_cell.length_b   1.000
_cell.length_c   1.000
_cell.angle_alpha   90.00
_cell.angle_beta   90.00
_cell.angle_gamma   90.00
#
_symmetry.space_group_name_H-M   'P 1'
#
loop_
_entity.id
_entity.type
_entity.pdbx_description
1 polymer ?
#
loop_
_entity_poly.entity_id
_entity_poly.type
_entity_poly.pdbx_seq_one_letter_code
_entity_poly.pdbx_strand_id
1 'polypeptide(L)'
;MQYIIVGTNTTYLSNTVNRRFGMNLKTLVNRFRVGHAKGLMKEFGVHTDLGELIRLCGFSSRSIFYAAFRREVGMTPTRYLAKLVWDTDER
;
A
#
# COMPACT_ATOMS: atom_id res chain seq x y z
N MET A 1 15.54 -11.05 5.97
CA MET A 1 15.70 -10.42 6.07
C MET A 1 15.96 -9.42 6.07
N GLN A 2 16.05 -8.74 6.17
CA GLN A 2 16.35 -7.87 6.21
C GLN A 2 16.45 -6.97 6.74
N TYR A 3 15.89 -6.82 7.16
CA TYR A 3 15.76 -6.11 8.04
C TYR A 3 16.81 -5.46 8.53
N ILE A 4 17.57 -5.98 8.30
CA ILE A 4 18.59 -5.54 8.73
C ILE A 4 19.07 -4.31 8.21
N ILE A 5 18.33 -3.62 7.66
CA ILE A 5 18.65 -2.42 7.11
C ILE A 5 18.90 -1.43 8.17
N VAL A 6 18.73 -1.82 9.37
CA VAL A 6 19.06 -1.00 10.45
C VAL A 6 20.45 -0.49 10.32
N GLY A 7 20.70 0.79 10.38
CA GLY A 7 22.01 1.36 10.28
C GLY A 7 22.45 1.74 8.89
N THR A 8 21.72 1.31 7.88
CA THR A 8 22.06 1.63 6.51
C THR A 8 21.47 2.98 6.16
N ASN A 9 22.23 3.84 5.53
CA ASN A 9 21.68 5.15 5.19
C ASN A 9 20.74 5.04 4.01
N THR A 10 19.81 5.96 3.93
CA THR A 10 18.74 5.94 2.94
C THR A 10 19.26 6.04 1.52
N THR A 11 20.31 6.78 1.30
CA THR A 11 20.86 6.95 -0.04
C THR A 11 21.37 5.63 -0.59
N TYR A 12 22.09 4.89 0.23
CA TYR A 12 22.62 3.60 -0.21
C TYR A 12 21.48 2.64 -0.54
N LEU A 13 20.47 2.58 0.32
CA LEU A 13 19.36 1.70 0.11
C LEU A 13 18.59 2.06 -1.16
N SER A 14 18.39 3.35 -1.39
CA SER A 14 17.70 3.83 -2.56
C SER A 14 18.41 3.42 -3.84
N ASN A 15 19.74 3.57 -3.87
CA ASN A 15 20.51 3.20 -5.03
C ASN A 15 20.44 1.71 -5.30
N THR A 16 20.44 0.90 -4.25
CA THR A 16 20.36 -0.54 -4.39
C THR A 16 19.02 -0.94 -4.99
N VAL A 17 17.94 -0.33 -4.52
CA VAL A 17 16.61 -0.62 -5.03
C VAL A 17 16.51 -0.24 -6.50
N ASN A 18 17.02 0.94 -6.87
CA ASN A 18 16.98 1.38 -8.26
C ASN A 18 17.71 0.41 -9.16
N ARG A 19 18.85 -0.07 -8.73
CA ARG A 19 19.63 -0.98 -9.55
C ARG A 19 18.98 -2.33 -9.70
N ARG A 20 18.37 -2.83 -8.65
CA ARG A 20 17.81 -4.17 -8.69
C ARG A 20 16.42 -4.23 -9.29
N PHE A 21 15.58 -3.25 -9.02
CA PHE A 21 14.18 -3.33 -9.39
C PHE A 21 13.75 -2.30 -10.41
N GLY A 22 14.62 -1.39 -10.80
CA GLY A 22 14.26 -0.37 -11.76
C GLY A 22 13.25 0.62 -11.25
N MET A 23 13.13 0.77 -9.93
CA MET A 23 12.23 1.75 -9.33
C MET A 23 12.89 2.33 -8.10
N ASN A 24 12.46 3.52 -7.68
CA ASN A 24 13.05 4.13 -6.52
C ASN A 24 12.43 3.55 -5.23
N LEU A 25 13.10 3.81 -4.13
CA LEU A 25 12.67 3.24 -2.86
C LEU A 25 11.27 3.66 -2.47
N LYS A 26 10.91 4.91 -2.74
CA LYS A 26 9.59 5.41 -2.39
C LYS A 26 8.50 4.58 -3.09
N THR A 27 8.71 4.31 -4.36
CA THR A 27 7.74 3.51 -5.11
C THR A 27 7.61 2.10 -4.55
N LEU A 28 8.74 1.51 -4.22
CA LEU A 28 8.72 0.16 -3.65
C LEU A 28 7.99 0.13 -2.31
N VAL A 29 8.27 1.09 -1.46
CA VAL A 29 7.62 1.18 -0.15
C VAL A 29 6.12 1.37 -0.33
N ASN A 30 5.72 2.23 -1.28
CA ASN A 30 4.30 2.45 -1.52
C ASN A 30 3.62 1.18 -2.02
N ARG A 31 4.31 0.40 -2.82
CA ARG A 31 3.76 -0.87 -3.28
C ARG A 31 3.48 -1.81 -2.12
N PHE A 32 4.41 -1.92 -1.19
CA PHE A 32 4.22 -2.74 -0.02
C PHE A 32 3.06 -2.24 0.83
N ARG A 33 2.99 -0.94 1.02
CA ARG A 33 1.94 -0.35 1.84
C ARG A 33 0.57 -0.55 1.20
N VAL A 34 0.48 -0.39 -0.11
CA VAL A 34 -0.78 -0.61 -0.81
C VAL A 34 -1.17 -2.09 -0.77
N GLY A 35 -0.19 -2.98 -0.92
CA GLY A 35 -0.44 -4.40 -0.81
C GLY A 35 -1.01 -4.77 0.55
N HIS A 36 -0.44 -4.19 1.61
CA HIS A 36 -0.94 -4.41 2.96
C HIS A 36 -2.37 -3.90 3.09
N ALA A 37 -2.65 -2.73 2.53
CA ALA A 37 -3.98 -2.16 2.58
C ALA A 37 -4.99 -3.06 1.87
N LYS A 38 -4.62 -3.58 0.71
CA LYS A 38 -5.51 -4.49 -0.02
C LYS A 38 -5.83 -5.73 0.81
N GLY A 39 -4.84 -6.27 1.48
CA GLY A 39 -5.05 -7.44 2.32
C GLY A 39 -6.02 -7.16 3.45
N LEU A 40 -5.86 -6.02 4.11
CA LEU A 40 -6.76 -5.64 5.19
C LEU A 40 -8.18 -5.39 4.68
N MET A 41 -8.30 -4.79 3.50
CA MET A 41 -9.61 -4.56 2.92
C MET A 41 -10.32 -5.87 2.60
N LYS A 42 -9.59 -6.84 2.10
CA LYS A 42 -10.18 -8.15 1.83
C LYS A 42 -10.63 -8.84 3.10
N GLU A 43 -9.85 -8.66 4.15
CA GLU A 43 -10.18 -9.30 5.41
C GLU A 43 -11.39 -8.68 6.10
N PHE A 44 -11.47 -7.36 6.11
CA PHE A 44 -12.53 -6.67 6.84
C PHE A 44 -13.74 -6.27 6.00
N GLY A 45 -13.58 -6.21 4.69
CA GLY A 45 -14.70 -5.91 3.79
C GLY A 45 -15.47 -4.67 4.16
N VAL A 46 -16.77 -4.81 4.38
CA VAL A 46 -17.62 -3.67 4.69
C VAL A 46 -17.28 -3.02 6.02
N HIS A 47 -16.56 -3.73 6.86
CA HIS A 47 -16.20 -3.19 8.17
C HIS A 47 -14.87 -2.46 8.16
N THR A 48 -14.30 -2.22 6.98
CA THR A 48 -13.04 -1.52 6.86
C THR A 48 -13.17 -0.07 7.30
N ASP A 49 -12.33 0.33 8.24
CA ASP A 49 -12.23 1.72 8.66
C ASP A 49 -11.05 2.31 7.91
N LEU A 50 -11.32 3.12 6.90
CA LEU A 50 -10.24 3.66 6.06
C LEU A 50 -9.27 4.53 6.83
N GLY A 51 -9.74 5.32 7.79
CA GLY A 51 -8.84 6.13 8.60
C GLY A 51 -7.83 5.30 9.35
N GLU A 52 -8.31 4.25 9.98
CA GLU A 52 -7.45 3.35 10.74
C GLU A 52 -6.52 2.60 9.79
N LEU A 53 -7.03 2.16 8.66
CA LEU A 53 -6.25 1.44 7.69
C LEU A 53 -5.09 2.28 7.15
N ILE A 54 -5.37 3.54 6.85
CA ILE A 54 -4.34 4.46 6.37
C ILE A 54 -3.22 4.58 7.39
N ARG A 55 -3.59 4.70 8.66
CA ARG A 55 -2.62 4.82 9.73
C ARG A 55 -1.81 3.53 9.89
N LEU A 56 -2.49 2.40 9.87
CA LEU A 56 -1.82 1.10 10.03
C LEU A 56 -0.86 0.79 8.89
N CYS A 57 -1.19 1.24 7.69
CA CYS A 57 -0.33 0.99 6.54
C CYS A 57 0.81 1.98 6.40
N GLY A 58 0.90 2.95 7.30
CA GLY A 58 2.04 3.84 7.33
C GLY A 58 1.97 5.03 6.41
N PHE A 59 0.78 5.38 5.94
CA PHE A 59 0.63 6.56 5.10
C PHE A 59 0.43 7.79 5.98
N SER A 60 1.09 8.89 5.59
CA SER A 60 1.03 10.10 6.40
C SER A 60 -0.23 10.92 6.20
N SER A 61 -0.95 10.69 5.11
CA SER A 61 -2.20 11.42 4.89
C SER A 61 -3.11 10.62 3.97
N ARG A 62 -4.39 10.99 4.00
CA ARG A 62 -5.38 10.36 3.13
C ARG A 62 -5.06 10.63 1.65
N SER A 63 -4.62 11.84 1.35
CA SER A 63 -4.29 12.19 -0.04
C SER A 63 -3.17 11.33 -0.58
N ILE A 64 -2.14 11.13 0.22
CA ILE A 64 -1.00 10.32 -0.21
C ILE A 64 -1.45 8.87 -0.39
N PHE A 65 -2.27 8.37 0.51
CA PHE A 65 -2.79 7.02 0.41
C PHE A 65 -3.61 6.84 -0.87
N TYR A 66 -4.53 7.76 -1.14
CA TYR A 66 -5.38 7.65 -2.31
C TYR A 66 -4.56 7.69 -3.59
N ALA A 67 -3.57 8.59 -3.65
CA ALA A 67 -2.72 8.69 -4.85
C ALA A 67 -1.93 7.42 -5.08
N ALA A 68 -1.33 6.88 -4.02
CA ALA A 68 -0.54 5.67 -4.13
C ALA A 68 -1.42 4.47 -4.50
N PHE A 69 -2.58 4.35 -3.86
CA PHE A 69 -3.48 3.25 -4.11
C PHE A 69 -3.96 3.27 -5.56
N ARG A 70 -4.38 4.46 -6.03
CA ARG A 70 -4.87 4.59 -7.39
C ARG A 70 -3.79 4.26 -8.41
N ARG A 71 -2.56 4.65 -8.13
CA ARG A 71 -1.46 4.34 -9.04
C ARG A 71 -1.19 2.84 -9.11
N GLU A 72 -1.20 2.15 -7.97
CA GLU A 72 -0.85 0.74 -7.94
C GLU A 72 -2.00 -0.17 -8.33
N VAL A 73 -3.23 0.22 -8.01
CA VAL A 73 -4.38 -0.66 -8.19
C VAL A 73 -5.22 -0.26 -9.40
N GLY A 74 -5.18 1.01 -9.79
CA GLY A 74 -5.94 1.49 -10.93
C GLY A 74 -7.32 2.00 -10.58
N MET A 75 -7.67 2.04 -9.30
CA MET A 75 -8.95 2.59 -8.85
C MET A 75 -8.79 3.12 -7.44
N THR A 76 -9.75 3.92 -7.00
CA THR A 76 -9.68 4.50 -5.66
C THR A 76 -9.93 3.41 -4.62
N PRO A 77 -9.48 3.64 -3.38
CA PRO A 77 -9.74 2.67 -2.30
C PRO A 77 -11.23 2.43 -2.07
N THR A 78 -12.03 3.48 -2.16
CA THR A 78 -13.46 3.36 -1.96
C THR A 78 -14.10 2.47 -3.02
N ARG A 79 -13.68 2.67 -4.25
CA ARG A 79 -14.19 1.86 -5.35
C ARG A 79 -13.74 0.41 -5.22
N TYR A 80 -12.51 0.21 -4.79
CA TYR A 80 -11.99 -1.13 -4.59
C TYR A 80 -12.78 -1.87 -3.52
N LEU A 81 -13.10 -1.18 -2.41
CA LEU A 81 -13.91 -1.77 -1.36
C LEU A 81 -15.30 -2.14 -1.87
N ALA A 82 -15.91 -1.24 -2.65
CA ALA A 82 -17.22 -1.52 -3.20
C ALA A 82 -17.19 -2.75 -4.08
N LYS A 83 -16.13 -2.90 -4.85
CA LYS A 83 -16.00 -4.05 -5.72
C LYS A 83 -15.84 -5.34 -4.92
N LEU A 84 -15.08 -5.30 -3.85
CA LEU A 84 -14.89 -6.47 -3.01
C LEU A 84 -16.20 -6.91 -2.38
N VAL A 85 -16.96 -5.96 -1.88
CA VAL A 85 -18.24 -6.27 -1.27
C VAL A 85 -19.22 -6.80 -2.30
N TRP A 86 -19.24 -6.18 -3.46
CA TRP A 86 -20.11 -6.61 -4.53
C TRP A 86 -19.79 -8.03 -4.98
N ASP A 87 -18.50 -8.32 -5.15
CA ASP A 87 -18.07 -9.65 -5.57
C ASP A 87 -18.47 -10.71 -4.54
N THR A 88 -18.38 -10.35 -3.28
CA THR A 88 -18.75 -11.26 -2.20
C THR A 88 -20.25 -11.54 -2.24
N ASP A 89 -21.03 -10.49 -2.47
CA ASP A 89 -22.47 -10.65 -2.50
C ASP A 89 -22.96 -11.48 -3.66
N GLU A 90 -22.17 -11.54 -4.71
CA GLU A 90 -22.57 -12.30 -5.88
C GLU A 90 -22.48 -13.78 -5.67
N ARG A 91 -21.89 -14.23 -4.60
CA ARG A 91 -21.88 -15.65 -4.29
C ARG A 91 -23.10 -16.03 -3.52
#